data_eaeade018691b369ada22178712b0f6d
#
_entry.id   eaeade018691b369ada22178712b0f6d
#
_cell.length_a   1.000
_cell.length_b   1.000
_cell.length_c   1.000
_cell.angle_alpha   90.00
_cell.angle_beta   90.00
_cell.angle_gamma   90.00
#
_symmetry.space_group_name_H-M   'P 1'
#
loop_
_entity.id
_entity.type
_entity.pdbx_description
1 polymer ?
#
loop_
_entity_poly.entity_id
_entity_poly.type
_entity_poly.pdbx_seq_one_letter_code
_entity_poly.pdbx_strand_id
1 'polypeptide(L)'
;MVFYCYYQPDIYLFSLLNQMTENEIEIRVGNAVEIFEQGYNCSQAVFMAYADAYGIEQETAAKLATSFGGGMGRLREVCGAVSGMFLVLGMHYPATDTKDKTAKTKNYDAVQRTAKEFKAEMGSYICADLLKKKHQPENPEPSDRNDKYYALRPCRRCVAIAAQIVGNEITKQY
;
A
#
# COMPACT_ATOMS: atom_id res chain seq x y z
N MET A 1 -3.12 -12.72 37.63
CA MET A 1 -2.83 -11.29 37.51
C MET A 1 -2.16 -11.10 36.15
N VAL A 2 -2.94 -10.76 35.12
CA VAL A 2 -2.44 -10.65 33.74
C VAL A 2 -2.05 -9.19 33.55
N PHE A 3 -0.75 -8.93 33.45
CA PHE A 3 -0.25 -7.59 33.09
C PHE A 3 -0.57 -7.31 31.62
N TYR A 4 -1.64 -6.57 31.36
CA TYR A 4 -1.81 -5.88 30.08
C TYR A 4 -0.74 -4.80 29.98
N CYS A 5 0.33 -5.09 29.27
CA CYS A 5 1.26 -4.08 28.83
C CYS A 5 0.52 -3.24 27.79
N TYR A 6 0.04 -2.06 28.21
CA TYR A 6 -0.45 -1.05 27.27
C TYR A 6 0.75 -0.61 26.42
N TYR A 7 0.84 -1.18 25.21
CA TYR A 7 1.68 -0.63 24.16
C TYR A 7 1.06 0.73 23.79
N GLN A 8 1.61 1.80 24.36
CA GLN A 8 1.40 3.14 23.85
C GLN A 8 2.27 3.24 22.60
N PRO A 9 1.71 3.29 21.40
CA PRO A 9 2.50 3.63 20.22
C PRO A 9 3.04 5.02 20.47
N ASP A 10 4.37 5.16 20.35
CA ASP A 10 5.08 6.39 20.61
C ASP A 10 4.41 7.55 19.87
N ILE A 11 3.79 8.46 20.61
CA ILE A 11 3.22 9.71 20.11
C ILE A 11 4.28 10.48 19.29
N TYR A 12 5.55 10.25 19.58
CA TYR A 12 6.71 10.78 18.85
C TYR A 12 6.81 10.24 17.41
N LEU A 13 6.58 8.95 17.18
CA LEU A 13 6.67 8.34 15.85
C LEU A 13 5.53 8.86 14.94
N PHE A 14 4.34 9.03 15.51
CA PHE A 14 3.18 9.60 14.83
C PHE A 14 3.36 11.08 14.47
N SER A 15 4.08 11.85 15.32
CA SER A 15 4.38 13.26 15.05
C SER A 15 5.39 13.44 13.91
N LEU A 16 6.31 12.51 13.74
CA LEU A 16 7.29 12.51 12.65
C LEU A 16 6.66 12.21 11.27
N LEU A 17 5.65 11.33 11.23
CA LEU A 17 4.93 11.03 9.99
C LEU A 17 4.11 12.22 9.47
N ASN A 18 3.49 12.98 10.36
CA ASN A 18 2.74 14.19 10.01
C ASN A 18 3.64 15.35 9.55
N GLN A 19 4.98 15.19 9.59
CA GLN A 19 5.96 16.19 9.18
C GLN A 19 6.79 15.74 7.97
N MET A 20 6.40 14.63 7.32
CA MET A 20 7.12 14.16 6.15
C MET A 20 7.09 15.22 5.05
N THR A 21 8.26 15.60 4.58
CA THR A 21 8.42 16.58 3.50
C THR A 21 8.11 15.97 2.13
N GLU A 22 7.86 16.81 1.13
CA GLU A 22 7.71 16.35 -0.26
C GLU A 22 8.90 15.52 -0.71
N ASN A 23 10.12 15.92 -0.35
CA ASN A 23 11.35 15.17 -0.67
C ASN A 23 11.38 13.77 -0.03
N GLU A 24 10.91 13.62 1.21
CA GLU A 24 10.81 12.31 1.85
C GLU A 24 9.76 11.41 1.19
N ILE A 25 8.66 11.99 0.73
CA ILE A 25 7.66 11.26 -0.06
C ILE A 25 8.26 10.79 -1.38
N GLU A 26 9.00 11.65 -2.10
CA GLU A 26 9.68 11.28 -3.34
C GLU A 26 10.69 10.13 -3.12
N ILE A 27 11.46 10.17 -2.03
CA ILE A 27 12.37 9.08 -1.66
C ILE A 27 11.60 7.78 -1.45
N ARG A 28 10.46 7.80 -0.74
CA ARG A 28 9.64 6.61 -0.52
C ARG A 28 9.00 6.08 -1.80
N VAL A 29 8.61 6.95 -2.71
CA VAL A 29 8.16 6.58 -4.06
C VAL A 29 9.28 5.89 -4.83
N GLY A 30 10.48 6.42 -4.80
CA GLY A 30 11.67 5.81 -5.40
C GLY A 30 11.94 4.42 -4.81
N ASN A 31 11.94 4.30 -3.48
CA ASN A 31 12.11 3.04 -2.77
C ASN A 31 11.05 2.00 -3.16
N ALA A 32 9.77 2.40 -3.25
CA ALA A 32 8.71 1.50 -3.67
C ALA A 32 8.94 0.96 -5.09
N VAL A 33 9.37 1.81 -6.02
CA VAL A 33 9.70 1.39 -7.38
C VAL A 33 10.89 0.44 -7.40
N GLU A 34 11.94 0.74 -6.65
CA GLU A 34 13.13 -0.09 -6.54
C GLU A 34 12.80 -1.47 -5.96
N ILE A 35 12.04 -1.54 -4.86
CA ILE A 35 11.56 -2.80 -4.27
C ILE A 35 10.78 -3.63 -5.30
N PHE A 36 9.93 -2.97 -6.10
CA PHE A 36 9.19 -3.64 -7.18
C PHE A 36 10.13 -4.21 -8.26
N GLU A 37 11.16 -3.47 -8.63
CA GLU A 37 12.17 -3.89 -9.63
C GLU A 37 13.09 -5.00 -9.11
N GLN A 38 13.30 -5.09 -7.79
CA GLN A 38 13.97 -6.22 -7.12
C GLN A 38 13.15 -7.52 -7.14
N GLY A 39 11.92 -7.51 -7.67
CA GLY A 39 11.10 -8.71 -7.84
C GLY A 39 9.96 -8.88 -6.81
N TYR A 40 9.84 -8.01 -5.83
CA TYR A 40 8.69 -8.01 -4.92
C TYR A 40 7.39 -7.67 -5.68
N ASN A 41 6.25 -8.14 -5.20
CA ASN A 41 4.98 -7.83 -5.85
C ASN A 41 4.51 -6.38 -5.56
N CYS A 42 3.49 -5.92 -6.29
CA CYS A 42 3.03 -4.54 -6.20
C CYS A 42 2.59 -4.12 -4.78
N SER A 43 1.98 -5.03 -4.01
CA SER A 43 1.55 -4.74 -2.64
C SER A 43 2.72 -4.68 -1.68
N GLN A 44 3.64 -5.63 -1.79
CA GLN A 44 4.88 -5.62 -1.03
C GLN A 44 5.66 -4.33 -1.26
N ALA A 45 5.83 -3.93 -2.51
CA ALA A 45 6.59 -2.76 -2.88
C ALA A 45 6.08 -1.47 -2.22
N VAL A 46 4.77 -1.23 -2.25
CA VAL A 46 4.18 -0.04 -1.63
C VAL A 46 4.22 -0.13 -0.10
N PHE A 47 3.83 -1.27 0.49
CA PHE A 47 3.76 -1.39 1.94
C PHE A 47 5.14 -1.34 2.59
N MET A 48 6.12 -2.06 2.05
CA MET A 48 7.49 -2.09 2.55
C MET A 48 8.17 -0.72 2.52
N ALA A 49 7.85 0.12 1.52
CA ALA A 49 8.40 1.47 1.42
C ALA A 49 7.98 2.42 2.55
N TYR A 50 6.95 2.05 3.33
CA TYR A 50 6.43 2.83 4.45
C TYR A 50 6.47 2.07 5.79
N ALA A 51 6.85 0.80 5.80
CA ALA A 51 6.77 -0.07 6.97
C ALA A 51 7.62 0.39 8.15
N ASP A 52 8.83 0.92 7.87
CA ASP A 52 9.76 1.48 8.85
C ASP A 52 9.14 2.62 9.66
N ALA A 53 8.32 3.45 9.02
CA ALA A 53 7.62 4.56 9.65
C ALA A 53 6.60 4.13 10.73
N TYR A 54 6.27 2.85 10.75
CA TYR A 54 5.37 2.22 11.74
C TYR A 54 6.09 1.17 12.59
N GLY A 55 7.43 1.13 12.54
CA GLY A 55 8.23 0.17 13.30
C GLY A 55 8.06 -1.27 12.84
N ILE A 56 7.64 -1.51 11.59
CA ILE A 56 7.47 -2.84 11.02
C ILE A 56 8.73 -3.23 10.28
N GLU A 57 9.33 -4.35 10.69
CA GLU A 57 10.47 -4.95 10.02
C GLU A 57 10.17 -5.33 8.57
N GLN A 58 11.14 -5.14 7.67
CA GLN A 58 10.97 -5.35 6.22
C GLN A 58 10.48 -6.76 5.87
N GLU A 59 11.00 -7.78 6.54
CA GLU A 59 10.56 -9.16 6.33
C GLU A 59 9.10 -9.37 6.74
N THR A 60 8.70 -8.77 7.85
CA THR A 60 7.30 -8.81 8.32
C THR A 60 6.37 -8.09 7.36
N ALA A 61 6.76 -6.92 6.89
CA ALA A 61 6.00 -6.16 5.89
C ALA A 61 5.84 -6.96 4.59
N ALA A 62 6.91 -7.62 4.12
CA ALA A 62 6.87 -8.47 2.94
C ALA A 62 5.88 -9.64 3.12
N LYS A 63 5.89 -10.30 4.28
CA LYS A 63 4.97 -11.42 4.61
C LYS A 63 3.51 -10.95 4.62
N LEU A 64 3.21 -9.84 5.29
CA LEU A 64 1.85 -9.29 5.40
C LEU A 64 1.26 -8.92 4.03
N ALA A 65 2.07 -8.40 3.13
CA ALA A 65 1.64 -7.94 1.82
C ALA A 65 1.67 -9.01 0.72
N THR A 66 2.24 -10.19 0.97
CA THR A 66 2.51 -11.22 -0.06
C THR A 66 1.27 -11.60 -0.86
N SER A 67 0.15 -11.88 -0.19
CA SER A 67 -1.06 -12.42 -0.83
C SER A 67 -1.82 -11.42 -1.71
N PHE A 68 -1.53 -10.13 -1.60
CA PHE A 68 -2.24 -9.09 -2.34
C PHE A 68 -1.64 -8.80 -3.72
N GLY A 69 -0.47 -9.36 -4.04
CA GLY A 69 0.16 -9.22 -5.35
C GLY A 69 -0.69 -9.75 -6.50
N GLY A 70 -0.59 -9.14 -7.69
CA GLY A 70 -1.32 -9.58 -8.87
C GLY A 70 -2.84 -9.41 -8.79
N GLY A 71 -3.32 -8.51 -7.94
CA GLY A 71 -4.74 -8.32 -7.63
C GLY A 71 -5.28 -9.50 -6.81
N MET A 72 -4.77 -9.63 -5.58
CA MET A 72 -5.09 -10.70 -4.63
C MET A 72 -4.76 -12.10 -5.17
N GLY A 73 -3.47 -12.45 -5.19
CA GLY A 73 -3.02 -13.78 -5.58
C GLY A 73 -3.38 -14.17 -7.02
N ARG A 74 -3.38 -13.20 -7.96
CA ARG A 74 -3.74 -13.35 -9.39
C ARG A 74 -5.24 -13.58 -9.65
N LEU A 75 -6.11 -13.29 -8.68
CA LEU A 75 -7.56 -13.21 -8.93
C LEU A 75 -7.95 -12.06 -9.86
N ARG A 76 -7.03 -11.10 -10.06
CA ARG A 76 -7.22 -9.90 -10.89
C ARG A 76 -8.25 -8.89 -10.34
N GLU A 77 -8.51 -8.97 -9.06
CA GLU A 77 -9.35 -8.05 -8.28
C GLU A 77 -8.62 -6.73 -8.00
N VAL A 78 -8.68 -6.20 -6.79
CA VAL A 78 -8.03 -4.92 -6.44
C VAL A 78 -6.54 -4.96 -6.74
N CYS A 79 -6.02 -3.91 -7.38
CA CYS A 79 -4.60 -3.77 -7.73
C CYS A 79 -3.73 -3.91 -6.47
N GLY A 80 -2.65 -4.72 -6.56
CA GLY A 80 -1.76 -4.94 -5.43
C GLY A 80 -1.13 -3.64 -4.90
N ALA A 81 -0.83 -2.68 -5.75
CA ALA A 81 -0.32 -1.38 -5.31
C ALA A 81 -1.35 -0.62 -4.45
N VAL A 82 -2.63 -0.69 -4.83
CA VAL A 82 -3.74 -0.12 -4.04
C VAL A 82 -3.93 -0.88 -2.73
N SER A 83 -3.82 -2.21 -2.74
CA SER A 83 -3.88 -3.00 -1.50
C SER A 83 -2.72 -2.66 -0.55
N GLY A 84 -1.50 -2.47 -1.09
CA GLY A 84 -0.34 -2.02 -0.30
C GLY A 84 -0.55 -0.62 0.30
N MET A 85 -1.12 0.30 -0.47
CA MET A 85 -1.54 1.62 0.00
C MET A 85 -2.54 1.50 1.17
N PHE A 86 -3.54 0.62 1.07
CA PHE A 86 -4.52 0.41 2.14
C PHE A 86 -3.92 -0.21 3.39
N LEU A 87 -2.89 -1.05 3.29
CA LEU A 87 -2.14 -1.55 4.45
C LEU A 87 -1.46 -0.40 5.19
N VAL A 88 -0.84 0.55 4.48
CA VAL A 88 -0.27 1.76 5.09
C VAL A 88 -1.36 2.59 5.79
N LEU A 89 -2.52 2.79 5.15
CA LEU A 89 -3.64 3.51 5.76
C LEU A 89 -4.19 2.83 7.01
N GLY A 90 -4.21 1.50 7.04
CA GLY A 90 -4.59 0.74 8.22
C GLY A 90 -3.66 0.97 9.42
N MET A 91 -2.36 1.16 9.15
CA MET A 91 -1.39 1.53 10.18
C MET A 91 -1.52 2.98 10.62
N HIS A 92 -1.82 3.88 9.67
CA HIS A 92 -1.93 5.32 9.96
C HIS A 92 -3.25 5.72 10.64
N TYR A 93 -4.34 5.11 10.25
CA TYR A 93 -5.69 5.32 10.82
C TYR A 93 -6.21 4.03 11.48
N PRO A 94 -5.59 3.55 12.56
CA PRO A 94 -5.97 2.29 13.17
C PRO A 94 -7.36 2.38 13.80
N ALA A 95 -8.15 1.30 13.67
CA ALA A 95 -9.47 1.15 14.26
C ALA A 95 -9.52 -0.16 15.07
N THR A 96 -8.75 -0.22 16.15
CA THR A 96 -8.56 -1.43 16.96
C THR A 96 -9.66 -1.66 18.01
N ASP A 97 -10.33 -0.60 18.46
CA ASP A 97 -11.53 -0.74 19.27
C ASP A 97 -12.75 -1.03 18.38
N THR A 98 -13.37 -2.19 18.62
CA THR A 98 -14.54 -2.64 17.84
C THR A 98 -15.76 -1.72 17.99
N LYS A 99 -15.83 -0.92 19.05
CA LYS A 99 -16.92 0.01 19.35
C LYS A 99 -16.65 1.43 18.81
N ASP A 100 -15.41 1.75 18.48
CA ASP A 100 -15.05 3.06 17.95
C ASP A 100 -15.45 3.20 16.47
N LYS A 101 -16.67 3.67 16.26
CA LYS A 101 -17.19 3.97 14.92
C LYS A 101 -16.47 5.14 14.26
N THR A 102 -15.98 6.10 15.04
CA THR A 102 -15.30 7.29 14.52
C THR A 102 -13.97 6.91 13.90
N ALA A 103 -13.15 6.11 14.59
CA ALA A 103 -11.90 5.60 14.03
C ALA A 103 -12.12 4.77 12.75
N LYS A 104 -13.15 3.89 12.75
CA LYS A 104 -13.52 3.13 11.54
C LYS A 104 -13.92 4.03 10.39
N THR A 105 -14.73 5.05 10.66
CA THR A 105 -15.18 6.00 9.65
C THR A 105 -13.99 6.75 9.07
N LYS A 106 -13.07 7.22 9.90
CA LYS A 106 -11.84 7.91 9.46
C LYS A 106 -10.98 7.04 8.53
N ASN A 107 -10.78 5.77 8.91
CA ASN A 107 -10.04 4.83 8.07
C ASN A 107 -10.73 4.59 6.71
N TYR A 108 -12.04 4.27 6.72
CA TYR A 108 -12.79 3.99 5.49
C TYR A 108 -12.87 5.20 4.56
N ASP A 109 -12.98 6.40 5.11
CA ASP A 109 -12.97 7.63 4.35
C ASP A 109 -11.62 7.86 3.66
N ALA A 110 -10.50 7.64 4.36
CA ALA A 110 -9.17 7.70 3.78
C ALA A 110 -8.99 6.66 2.64
N VAL A 111 -9.46 5.42 2.85
CA VAL A 111 -9.45 4.36 1.83
C VAL A 111 -10.23 4.78 0.60
N GLN A 112 -11.45 5.32 0.77
CA GLN A 112 -12.29 5.74 -0.36
C GLN A 112 -11.71 6.93 -1.12
N ARG A 113 -11.16 7.92 -0.42
CA ARG A 113 -10.51 9.09 -1.05
C ARG A 113 -9.31 8.65 -1.89
N THR A 114 -8.40 7.89 -1.30
CA THR A 114 -7.17 7.46 -1.98
C THR A 114 -7.46 6.51 -3.15
N ALA A 115 -8.46 5.62 -3.02
CA ALA A 115 -8.93 4.78 -4.12
C ALA A 115 -9.50 5.62 -5.28
N LYS A 116 -10.27 6.67 -4.97
CA LYS A 116 -10.81 7.58 -5.98
C LYS A 116 -9.70 8.36 -6.68
N GLU A 117 -8.71 8.84 -5.94
CA GLU A 117 -7.53 9.53 -6.49
C GLU A 117 -6.73 8.60 -7.40
N PHE A 118 -6.41 7.39 -6.95
CA PHE A 118 -5.72 6.40 -7.78
C PHE A 118 -6.49 6.07 -9.06
N LYS A 119 -7.83 5.94 -8.98
CA LYS A 119 -8.67 5.71 -10.15
C LYS A 119 -8.65 6.89 -11.12
N ALA A 120 -8.59 8.12 -10.63
CA ALA A 120 -8.49 9.30 -11.49
C ALA A 120 -7.17 9.30 -12.29
N GLU A 121 -6.05 8.90 -11.67
CA GLU A 121 -4.72 8.84 -12.28
C GLU A 121 -4.53 7.65 -13.23
N MET A 122 -5.13 6.49 -12.91
CA MET A 122 -4.85 5.22 -13.58
C MET A 122 -6.04 4.68 -14.39
N GLY A 123 -7.23 5.27 -14.27
CA GLY A 123 -8.46 4.85 -14.94
C GLY A 123 -9.26 3.79 -14.17
N SER A 124 -8.60 2.96 -13.38
CA SER A 124 -9.21 1.93 -12.53
C SER A 124 -8.32 1.60 -11.34
N TYR A 125 -8.87 1.04 -10.28
CA TYR A 125 -8.14 0.39 -9.20
C TYR A 125 -8.22 -1.15 -9.26
N ILE A 126 -8.83 -1.71 -10.32
CA ILE A 126 -8.95 -3.16 -10.54
C ILE A 126 -7.79 -3.65 -11.40
N CYS A 127 -7.12 -4.71 -10.96
CA CYS A 127 -5.95 -5.27 -11.63
C CYS A 127 -6.25 -5.74 -13.06
N ALA A 128 -7.41 -6.37 -13.29
CA ALA A 128 -7.84 -6.81 -14.62
C ALA A 128 -7.92 -5.63 -15.60
N ASP A 129 -8.57 -4.54 -15.19
CA ASP A 129 -8.74 -3.34 -16.03
C ASP A 129 -7.40 -2.74 -16.40
N LEU A 130 -6.53 -2.51 -15.39
CA LEU A 130 -5.20 -1.94 -15.57
C LEU A 130 -4.31 -2.75 -16.50
N LEU A 131 -4.45 -4.08 -16.47
CA LEU A 131 -3.73 -5.00 -17.34
C LEU A 131 -4.45 -5.26 -18.68
N LYS A 132 -5.65 -4.71 -18.89
CA LYS A 132 -6.51 -4.99 -20.05
C LYS A 132 -6.78 -6.49 -20.23
N LYS A 133 -7.08 -7.16 -19.12
CA LYS A 133 -7.34 -8.60 -19.04
C LYS A 133 -8.79 -8.87 -18.66
N LYS A 134 -9.19 -10.14 -18.78
CA LYS A 134 -10.51 -10.59 -18.31
C LYS A 134 -10.55 -10.58 -16.76
N HIS A 135 -11.71 -10.30 -16.20
CA HIS A 135 -12.00 -10.39 -14.78
C HIS A 135 -12.19 -11.86 -14.38
N GLN A 136 -11.10 -12.58 -14.33
CA GLN A 136 -11.08 -14.00 -13.95
C GLN A 136 -9.73 -14.38 -13.38
N PRO A 137 -9.67 -15.36 -12.48
CA PRO A 137 -8.41 -15.89 -11.96
C PRO A 137 -7.51 -16.39 -13.08
N GLU A 138 -6.22 -16.15 -12.93
CA GLU A 138 -5.17 -16.72 -13.79
C GLU A 138 -4.44 -17.85 -13.06
N ASN A 139 -3.70 -18.67 -13.82
CA ASN A 139 -2.78 -19.64 -13.25
C ASN A 139 -1.97 -18.99 -12.11
N PRO A 140 -1.87 -19.63 -10.91
CA PRO A 140 -1.15 -19.06 -9.75
C PRO A 140 0.36 -18.89 -9.99
N GLU A 141 0.93 -19.52 -10.98
CA GLU A 141 2.35 -19.41 -11.31
C GLU A 141 2.73 -17.95 -11.62
N PRO A 142 3.72 -17.38 -10.91
CA PRO A 142 4.18 -16.02 -11.15
C PRO A 142 4.77 -15.88 -12.56
N SER A 143 4.55 -14.72 -13.18
CA SER A 143 5.20 -14.40 -14.46
C SER A 143 6.67 -14.05 -14.24
N ASP A 144 7.55 -14.48 -15.17
CA ASP A 144 8.96 -14.09 -15.15
C ASP A 144 9.11 -12.57 -15.18
N ARG A 145 10.07 -12.08 -14.38
CA ARG A 145 10.43 -10.68 -14.30
C ARG A 145 11.58 -10.39 -15.24
N ASN A 146 11.25 -9.88 -16.42
CA ASN A 146 12.21 -9.51 -17.47
C ASN A 146 11.83 -8.14 -18.06
N ASP A 147 12.66 -7.59 -18.93
CA ASP A 147 12.45 -6.28 -19.55
C ASP A 147 11.08 -6.18 -20.23
N LYS A 148 10.65 -7.23 -20.90
CA LYS A 148 9.33 -7.29 -21.55
C LYS A 148 8.19 -7.21 -20.54
N TYR A 149 8.32 -7.85 -19.37
CA TYR A 149 7.35 -7.75 -18.29
C TYR A 149 7.17 -6.31 -17.82
N TYR A 150 8.30 -5.61 -17.58
CA TYR A 150 8.25 -4.23 -17.07
C TYR A 150 7.81 -3.25 -18.16
N ALA A 151 8.20 -3.42 -19.41
CA ALA A 151 7.82 -2.56 -20.51
C ALA A 151 6.33 -2.62 -20.89
N LEU A 152 5.70 -3.80 -20.78
CA LEU A 152 4.32 -4.02 -21.22
C LEU A 152 3.27 -3.80 -20.14
N ARG A 153 3.65 -3.65 -18.86
CA ARG A 153 2.69 -3.55 -17.75
C ARG A 153 2.73 -2.18 -17.09
N PRO A 154 1.59 -1.61 -16.70
CA PRO A 154 1.54 -0.35 -15.98
C PRO A 154 1.95 -0.48 -14.50
N CYS A 155 2.35 -1.68 -14.04
CA CYS A 155 2.53 -2.01 -12.63
C CYS A 155 3.57 -1.11 -11.94
N ARG A 156 4.67 -0.75 -12.62
CA ARG A 156 5.68 0.18 -12.10
C ARG A 156 5.05 1.56 -11.81
N ARG A 157 4.26 2.08 -12.75
CA ARG A 157 3.52 3.33 -12.57
C ARG A 157 2.46 3.21 -11.47
N CYS A 158 1.74 2.08 -11.39
CA CYS A 158 0.78 1.84 -10.32
C CYS A 158 1.43 1.91 -8.94
N VAL A 159 2.62 1.32 -8.78
CA VAL A 159 3.39 1.34 -7.53
C VAL A 159 3.80 2.77 -7.17
N ALA A 160 4.38 3.51 -8.13
CA ALA A 160 4.80 4.90 -7.90
C ALA A 160 3.61 5.80 -7.49
N ILE A 161 2.50 5.73 -8.22
CA ILE A 161 1.30 6.53 -7.94
C ILE A 161 0.67 6.15 -6.59
N ALA A 162 0.54 4.87 -6.26
CA ALA A 162 -0.01 4.44 -4.97
C ALA A 162 0.88 4.91 -3.80
N ALA A 163 2.21 4.80 -3.94
CA ALA A 163 3.15 5.30 -2.95
C ALA A 163 3.05 6.82 -2.78
N GLN A 164 2.94 7.59 -3.88
CA GLN A 164 2.77 9.04 -3.82
C GLN A 164 1.46 9.43 -3.12
N ILE A 165 0.34 8.81 -3.50
CA ILE A 165 -0.98 9.11 -2.94
C ILE A 165 -0.99 8.85 -1.44
N VAL A 166 -0.47 7.71 -0.98
CA VAL A 166 -0.46 7.41 0.46
C VAL A 166 0.50 8.33 1.21
N GLY A 167 1.65 8.69 0.64
CA GLY A 167 2.54 9.69 1.23
C GLY A 167 1.84 11.01 1.45
N ASN A 168 1.15 11.52 0.43
CA ASN A 168 0.36 12.75 0.52
C ASN A 168 -0.79 12.63 1.54
N GLU A 169 -1.43 11.47 1.65
CA GLU A 169 -2.56 11.27 2.55
C GLU A 169 -2.12 11.28 4.02
N ILE A 170 -1.04 10.59 4.36
CA ILE A 170 -0.57 10.47 5.75
C ILE A 170 0.10 11.74 6.30
N THR A 171 0.41 12.69 5.42
CA THR A 171 0.97 14.00 5.81
C THR A 171 -0.09 15.09 5.96
N LYS A 172 -1.35 14.82 5.61
CA LYS A 172 -2.45 15.77 5.80
C LYS A 172 -2.69 16.03 7.28
N GLN A 173 -2.62 17.29 7.67
CA GLN A 173 -3.07 17.73 8.99
C GLN A 173 -4.61 17.86 8.97
N TYR A 174 -5.30 17.11 9.81
CA TYR A 174 -6.74 17.20 10.02
C TYR A 174 -7.07 17.80 11.38
#